data_761373c2b72df1d41c55b6e00b8d156f
#
_entry.id   761373c2b72df1d41c55b6e00b8d156f
#
_cell.length_a   1.000
_cell.length_b   1.000
_cell.length_c   1.000
_cell.angle_alpha   90.00
_cell.angle_beta   90.00
_cell.angle_gamma   90.00
#
_symmetry.space_group_name_H-M   'P 1'
#
loop_
_entity.id
_entity.type
_entity.pdbx_description
1 polymer ?
#
loop_
_entity_poly.entity_id
_entity_poly.type
_entity_poly.pdbx_seq_one_letter_code
_entity_poly.pdbx_strand_id
1 'polypeptide(L)'
;MADKSFDIVMVGGGSNSLVTAMYLTKFGGLDVGIFEARHELGGGWCTEEPVGGFMANCCSTAMCDWYWEPIKRDIPEWEEYGARVAQSRVGNVVLFSEDQSCLTIYQSNFDPTQELTAREIARFSKKDADTWLWLWDKYKNVWSKYVKEWWWNPAQPFDKQDGLDKLLADPASGADPLWLRMSPMQLYKDLFESIEMRIAFQRPNQSYGINTSEGGGGFHALMNTVFASPNWSYVIGGTHQLAHAAQRVIIENGGKVFTKHPVKNVIIENGKAKGIRLEDGTEIEARKAIITEVNPSQLVHNMIGKEHLSEKIVRRVDNLESWFINITWYTWCLKERPHYLAEKFNPDCGEGATCLIMADREDEDYMVKDNIERQLGRRPSKLNLTTVAHGWHKDDLLAPEGIDFNILTEQFFLPDYLLTDKEWKEFEKTHAEEVIELWQKYAPNMTWDNVIGFNPITPHYTANFAKNFGPAGNWGVIDMCASQMGRCRPIPELASHRTPIKNLYGNGAAWHPMPGAHGMQGYNCYKILSEDLNLKKPWKEKGAPW
;
A
#
# COMPACT_ATOMS: atom_id res chain seq x y z
N MET A 1 24.00 2.24 -32.94
CA MET A 1 23.94 0.89 -32.34
C MET A 1 23.78 1.12 -30.86
N ALA A 2 22.90 0.35 -30.21
CA ALA A 2 22.72 0.49 -28.76
C ALA A 2 24.01 0.12 -28.02
N ASP A 3 24.28 0.83 -26.93
CA ASP A 3 25.49 0.64 -26.13
C ASP A 3 25.49 -0.66 -25.34
N LYS A 4 24.27 -1.13 -24.98
CA LYS A 4 24.03 -2.40 -24.28
C LYS A 4 22.69 -3.00 -24.74
N SER A 5 22.53 -4.31 -24.55
CA SER A 5 21.25 -5.00 -24.86
C SER A 5 20.90 -6.05 -23.82
N PHE A 6 19.58 -6.18 -23.53
CA PHE A 6 19.00 -7.18 -22.64
C PHE A 6 17.81 -7.87 -23.31
N ASP A 7 17.41 -9.03 -22.83
CA ASP A 7 16.14 -9.63 -23.26
C ASP A 7 14.98 -8.75 -22.79
N ILE A 8 15.02 -8.37 -21.51
CA ILE A 8 14.05 -7.50 -20.87
C ILE A 8 14.76 -6.27 -20.29
N VAL A 9 14.20 -5.11 -20.59
CA VAL A 9 14.61 -3.83 -19.96
C VAL A 9 13.49 -3.38 -19.04
N MET A 10 13.82 -3.08 -17.78
CA MET A 10 12.88 -2.57 -16.80
C MET A 10 13.21 -1.12 -16.46
N VAL A 11 12.19 -0.27 -16.53
CA VAL A 11 12.25 1.17 -16.19
C VAL A 11 11.64 1.35 -14.81
N GLY A 12 12.48 1.69 -13.84
CA GLY A 12 12.14 1.75 -12.43
C GLY A 12 12.34 0.41 -11.72
N GLY A 13 12.96 0.48 -10.55
CA GLY A 13 13.25 -0.65 -9.66
C GLY A 13 12.38 -0.65 -8.41
N GLY A 14 11.10 -0.26 -8.54
CA GLY A 14 10.15 -0.32 -7.44
C GLY A 14 9.74 -1.74 -7.06
N SER A 15 8.96 -1.86 -6.00
CA SER A 15 8.56 -3.15 -5.40
C SER A 15 7.95 -4.14 -6.40
N ASN A 16 7.09 -3.65 -7.29
CA ASN A 16 6.41 -4.50 -8.25
C ASN A 16 7.33 -4.90 -9.42
N SER A 17 8.24 -4.02 -9.84
CA SER A 17 9.29 -4.37 -10.79
C SER A 17 10.22 -5.44 -10.23
N LEU A 18 10.61 -5.34 -8.97
CA LEU A 18 11.47 -6.34 -8.32
C LEU A 18 10.80 -7.71 -8.29
N VAL A 19 9.51 -7.79 -7.96
CA VAL A 19 8.77 -9.06 -8.03
C VAL A 19 8.74 -9.60 -9.45
N THR A 20 8.39 -8.79 -10.43
CA THR A 20 8.40 -9.21 -11.85
C THR A 20 9.79 -9.72 -12.27
N ALA A 21 10.86 -9.00 -11.87
CA ALA A 21 12.24 -9.35 -12.22
C ALA A 21 12.70 -10.68 -11.59
N MET A 22 12.34 -10.94 -10.33
CA MET A 22 12.61 -12.24 -9.69
C MET A 22 12.04 -13.40 -10.52
N TYR A 23 10.79 -13.27 -10.98
CA TYR A 23 10.15 -14.28 -11.80
C TYR A 23 10.77 -14.41 -13.21
N LEU A 24 11.08 -13.28 -13.84
CA LEU A 24 11.69 -13.26 -15.19
C LEU A 24 13.08 -13.90 -15.21
N THR A 25 13.90 -13.60 -14.21
CA THR A 25 15.25 -14.17 -14.10
C THR A 25 15.21 -15.65 -13.71
N LYS A 26 14.49 -16.00 -12.65
CA LYS A 26 14.46 -17.35 -12.09
C LYS A 26 13.70 -18.36 -12.97
N PHE A 27 12.49 -18.01 -13.40
CA PHE A 27 11.61 -18.91 -14.13
C PHE A 27 11.61 -18.64 -15.65
N GLY A 28 11.84 -17.40 -16.05
CA GLY A 28 11.95 -17.04 -17.46
C GLY A 28 13.32 -17.35 -18.06
N GLY A 29 14.37 -17.41 -17.24
CA GLY A 29 15.76 -17.59 -17.69
C GLY A 29 16.21 -16.46 -18.62
N LEU A 30 15.71 -15.24 -18.41
CA LEU A 30 15.93 -14.09 -19.27
C LEU A 30 17.03 -13.19 -18.75
N ASP A 31 17.80 -12.58 -19.67
CA ASP A 31 18.75 -11.52 -19.37
C ASP A 31 17.98 -10.21 -19.09
N VAL A 32 17.89 -9.83 -17.81
CA VAL A 32 17.09 -8.68 -17.33
C VAL A 32 18.01 -7.56 -16.89
N GLY A 33 17.78 -6.35 -17.40
CA GLY A 33 18.42 -5.11 -16.93
C GLY A 33 17.40 -4.16 -16.30
N ILE A 34 17.61 -3.79 -15.04
CA ILE A 34 16.78 -2.84 -14.27
C ILE A 34 17.47 -1.50 -14.21
N PHE A 35 16.81 -0.42 -14.63
CA PHE A 35 17.32 0.94 -14.65
C PHE A 35 16.51 1.80 -13.69
N GLU A 36 17.12 2.20 -12.57
CA GLU A 36 16.53 2.98 -11.49
C GLU A 36 17.17 4.36 -11.39
N ALA A 37 16.33 5.39 -11.23
CA ALA A 37 16.79 6.77 -11.12
C ALA A 37 17.43 7.08 -9.75
N ARG A 38 16.91 6.46 -8.69
CA ARG A 38 17.41 6.64 -7.32
C ARG A 38 18.70 5.84 -7.09
N HIS A 39 19.30 6.06 -5.94
CA HIS A 39 20.51 5.36 -5.48
C HIS A 39 20.23 3.94 -5.00
N GLU A 40 18.97 3.62 -4.66
CA GLU A 40 18.50 2.35 -4.11
C GLU A 40 17.25 1.86 -4.82
N LEU A 41 17.10 0.53 -4.88
CA LEU A 41 15.87 -0.14 -5.35
C LEU A 41 14.81 -0.20 -4.27
N GLY A 42 13.59 -0.56 -4.66
CA GLY A 42 12.47 -0.83 -3.75
C GLY A 42 11.31 0.11 -3.93
N GLY A 43 11.54 1.35 -4.35
CA GLY A 43 10.47 2.34 -4.47
C GLY A 43 9.75 2.54 -3.13
N GLY A 44 8.53 2.01 -3.01
CA GLY A 44 7.78 2.04 -1.76
C GLY A 44 8.31 1.11 -0.65
N TRP A 45 9.17 0.14 -0.96
CA TRP A 45 9.93 -0.65 0.03
C TRP A 45 11.22 0.09 0.36
N CYS A 46 11.13 1.12 1.15
CA CYS A 46 12.25 1.95 1.53
C CYS A 46 12.31 2.18 3.05
N THR A 47 13.51 2.15 3.57
CA THR A 47 13.82 2.43 4.97
C THR A 47 15.07 3.30 4.99
N GLU A 48 15.04 4.40 5.71
CA GLU A 48 16.15 5.36 5.80
C GLU A 48 16.50 5.62 7.27
N GLU A 49 17.64 6.23 7.54
CA GLU A 49 18.10 6.65 8.87
C GLU A 49 17.86 8.16 9.06
N PRO A 50 16.60 8.59 9.38
CA PRO A 50 16.29 10.01 9.49
C PRO A 50 16.81 10.66 10.78
N VAL A 51 17.01 9.87 11.82
CA VAL A 51 17.59 10.28 13.12
C VAL A 51 18.67 9.28 13.46
N GLY A 52 19.84 9.75 13.89
CA GLY A 52 21.02 8.91 14.10
C GLY A 52 20.75 7.68 14.96
N GLY A 53 21.02 6.50 14.42
CA GLY A 53 20.75 5.20 15.05
C GLY A 53 19.32 4.67 14.89
N PHE A 54 18.38 5.44 14.30
CA PHE A 54 17.00 5.01 14.08
C PHE A 54 16.71 4.82 12.59
N MET A 55 16.33 3.62 12.23
CA MET A 55 15.86 3.29 10.88
C MET A 55 14.34 3.41 10.82
N ALA A 56 13.82 4.08 9.81
CA ALA A 56 12.39 4.31 9.65
C ALA A 56 11.92 4.01 8.22
N ASN A 57 10.77 3.37 8.11
CA ASN A 57 10.13 3.18 6.82
C ASN A 57 9.57 4.50 6.31
N CYS A 58 9.90 4.84 5.06
CA CYS A 58 9.51 6.12 4.46
C CYS A 58 8.17 6.06 3.70
N CYS A 59 7.67 4.85 3.40
CA CYS A 59 6.44 4.64 2.64
C CYS A 59 5.63 3.46 3.18
N SER A 60 5.93 2.25 2.74
CA SER A 60 5.25 1.04 3.22
C SER A 60 5.68 0.74 4.65
N THR A 61 4.73 0.66 5.57
CA THR A 61 5.01 0.52 7.00
C THR A 61 4.49 -0.79 7.55
N ALA A 62 3.19 -0.92 7.69
CA ALA A 62 2.54 -2.16 8.08
C ALA A 62 2.10 -2.94 6.84
N MET A 63 2.37 -4.23 6.82
CA MET A 63 2.10 -5.11 5.70
C MET A 63 1.32 -6.33 6.18
N CYS A 64 0.70 -7.06 5.27
CA CYS A 64 0.11 -8.35 5.59
C CYS A 64 0.92 -9.45 4.90
N ASP A 65 1.37 -10.44 5.65
CA ASP A 65 2.20 -11.53 5.12
C ASP A 65 1.55 -12.27 3.94
N TRP A 66 0.24 -12.40 3.95
CA TRP A 66 -0.53 -13.01 2.87
C TRP A 66 -0.46 -12.25 1.52
N TYR A 67 -0.01 -10.98 1.49
CA TYR A 67 0.29 -10.28 0.24
C TYR A 67 1.35 -10.98 -0.59
N TRP A 68 2.19 -11.79 0.04
CA TRP A 68 3.33 -12.43 -0.59
C TRP A 68 3.24 -13.96 -0.65
N GLU A 69 2.10 -14.53 -0.23
CA GLU A 69 1.91 -16.00 -0.19
C GLU A 69 2.32 -16.70 -1.50
N PRO A 70 1.90 -16.28 -2.71
CA PRO A 70 2.37 -16.93 -3.93
C PRO A 70 3.86 -16.69 -4.19
N ILE A 71 4.40 -15.52 -3.83
CA ILE A 71 5.80 -15.18 -4.08
C ILE A 71 6.70 -16.03 -3.17
N LYS A 72 6.42 -16.09 -1.87
CA LYS A 72 7.17 -16.92 -0.92
C LYS A 72 7.10 -18.41 -1.26
N ARG A 73 5.94 -18.88 -1.69
CA ARG A 73 5.76 -20.27 -2.16
C ARG A 73 6.63 -20.60 -3.38
N ASP A 74 6.70 -19.69 -4.34
CA ASP A 74 7.40 -19.91 -5.61
C ASP A 74 8.90 -19.63 -5.48
N ILE A 75 9.29 -18.66 -4.63
CA ILE A 75 10.66 -18.16 -4.43
C ILE A 75 10.97 -18.15 -2.92
N PRO A 76 11.13 -19.32 -2.28
CA PRO A 76 11.37 -19.38 -0.83
C PRO A 76 12.70 -18.72 -0.40
N GLU A 77 13.70 -18.67 -1.25
CA GLU A 77 14.95 -17.99 -0.98
C GLU A 77 14.78 -16.49 -0.76
N TRP A 78 13.70 -15.87 -1.23
CA TRP A 78 13.41 -14.47 -0.94
C TRP A 78 13.25 -14.25 0.58
N GLU A 79 12.56 -15.14 1.26
CA GLU A 79 12.43 -15.12 2.74
C GLU A 79 13.74 -15.49 3.44
N GLU A 80 14.50 -16.42 2.89
CA GLU A 80 15.83 -16.80 3.39
C GLU A 80 16.81 -15.63 3.36
N TYR A 81 16.70 -14.75 2.35
CA TYR A 81 17.56 -13.58 2.17
C TYR A 81 17.12 -12.34 2.96
N GLY A 82 16.01 -12.41 3.70
CA GLY A 82 15.61 -11.35 4.61
C GLY A 82 14.19 -10.81 4.45
N ALA A 83 13.39 -11.30 3.50
CA ALA A 83 11.99 -10.91 3.36
C ALA A 83 11.11 -11.54 4.47
N ARG A 84 11.42 -11.21 5.73
CA ARG A 84 10.80 -11.76 6.93
C ARG A 84 9.88 -10.76 7.59
N VAL A 85 8.83 -11.27 8.22
CA VAL A 85 7.87 -10.45 8.95
C VAL A 85 7.70 -10.94 10.38
N ALA A 86 7.31 -10.02 11.26
CA ALA A 86 6.84 -10.29 12.61
C ALA A 86 5.42 -9.76 12.77
N GLN A 87 4.67 -10.36 13.68
CA GLN A 87 3.31 -9.94 14.05
C GLN A 87 3.25 -9.65 15.54
N SER A 88 2.57 -8.56 15.90
CA SER A 88 2.22 -8.26 17.29
C SER A 88 1.02 -9.11 17.73
N ARG A 89 0.69 -9.04 19.02
CA ARG A 89 -0.54 -9.62 19.56
C ARG A 89 -1.80 -8.89 19.07
N VAL A 90 -1.68 -7.57 18.88
CA VAL A 90 -2.78 -6.66 18.57
C VAL A 90 -2.61 -6.08 17.16
N GLY A 91 -3.65 -6.18 16.35
CA GLY A 91 -3.69 -5.60 15.01
C GLY A 91 -4.06 -4.13 15.04
N ASN A 92 -5.31 -3.84 15.37
CA ASN A 92 -5.82 -2.48 15.44
C ASN A 92 -6.35 -2.16 16.83
N VAL A 93 -6.19 -0.89 17.23
CA VAL A 93 -6.83 -0.31 18.41
C VAL A 93 -7.46 1.02 18.04
N VAL A 94 -8.64 1.28 18.56
CA VAL A 94 -9.24 2.62 18.55
C VAL A 94 -9.33 3.09 19.99
N LEU A 95 -8.76 4.25 20.27
CA LEU A 95 -8.82 4.92 21.58
C LEU A 95 -9.90 6.00 21.55
N PHE A 96 -10.73 6.06 22.60
CA PHE A 96 -11.77 7.07 22.75
C PHE A 96 -11.39 8.04 23.87
N SER A 97 -11.35 9.34 23.55
CA SER A 97 -10.89 10.37 24.50
C SER A 97 -11.89 10.64 25.62
N GLU A 98 -13.20 10.44 25.37
CA GLU A 98 -14.28 10.86 26.28
C GLU A 98 -14.30 10.08 27.59
N ASP A 99 -14.01 8.80 27.54
CA ASP A 99 -14.09 7.90 28.71
C ASP A 99 -12.84 7.02 28.89
N GLN A 100 -11.80 7.24 28.08
CA GLN A 100 -10.55 6.48 28.08
C GLN A 100 -10.78 4.98 27.79
N SER A 101 -11.86 4.64 27.11
CA SER A 101 -12.08 3.27 26.62
C SER A 101 -11.34 3.01 25.32
N CYS A 102 -11.27 1.74 24.92
CA CYS A 102 -10.69 1.36 23.63
C CYS A 102 -11.39 0.13 23.05
N LEU A 103 -11.39 0.03 21.72
CA LEU A 103 -11.76 -1.17 20.99
C LEU A 103 -10.50 -1.81 20.42
N THR A 104 -10.24 -3.06 20.79
CA THR A 104 -9.04 -3.80 20.41
C THR A 104 -9.39 -4.96 19.49
N ILE A 105 -8.71 -5.03 18.32
CA ILE A 105 -8.79 -6.14 17.37
C ILE A 105 -7.49 -6.94 17.45
N TYR A 106 -7.59 -8.19 17.88
CA TYR A 106 -6.46 -9.09 18.03
C TYR A 106 -6.05 -9.73 16.69
N GLN A 107 -4.78 -10.01 16.56
CA GLN A 107 -4.22 -10.68 15.40
C GLN A 107 -4.70 -12.13 15.29
N SER A 108 -4.91 -12.61 14.07
CA SER A 108 -5.43 -13.96 13.80
C SER A 108 -4.47 -15.09 14.16
N ASN A 109 -3.17 -14.83 14.24
CA ASN A 109 -2.18 -15.78 14.75
C ASN A 109 -2.30 -15.99 16.27
N PHE A 110 -2.79 -14.98 16.99
CA PHE A 110 -3.03 -15.01 18.43
C PHE A 110 -4.48 -15.39 18.78
N ASP A 111 -5.46 -14.86 18.04
CA ASP A 111 -6.89 -15.11 18.19
C ASP A 111 -7.50 -15.67 16.88
N PRO A 112 -7.22 -16.92 16.50
CA PRO A 112 -7.61 -17.49 15.20
C PRO A 112 -9.12 -17.65 15.03
N THR A 113 -9.89 -17.64 16.11
CA THR A 113 -11.37 -17.66 16.08
C THR A 113 -11.98 -16.27 16.15
N GLN A 114 -11.20 -15.26 16.50
CA GLN A 114 -11.63 -13.88 16.77
C GLN A 114 -12.63 -13.75 17.94
N GLU A 115 -12.67 -14.72 18.84
CA GLU A 115 -13.52 -14.67 20.03
C GLU A 115 -13.04 -13.65 21.07
N LEU A 116 -11.72 -13.40 21.18
CA LEU A 116 -11.18 -12.33 22.02
C LEU A 116 -11.61 -10.97 21.47
N THR A 117 -11.45 -10.75 20.18
CA THR A 117 -11.91 -9.56 19.48
C THR A 117 -13.42 -9.36 19.68
N ALA A 118 -14.22 -10.41 19.49
CA ALA A 118 -15.66 -10.33 19.70
C ALA A 118 -16.03 -9.96 21.15
N ARG A 119 -15.28 -10.41 22.16
CA ARG A 119 -15.50 -10.00 23.56
C ARG A 119 -15.21 -8.52 23.79
N GLU A 120 -14.18 -7.96 23.15
CA GLU A 120 -13.93 -6.52 23.22
C GLU A 120 -15.04 -5.73 22.53
N ILE A 121 -15.50 -6.16 21.36
CA ILE A 121 -16.63 -5.55 20.65
C ILE A 121 -17.91 -5.63 21.49
N ALA A 122 -18.19 -6.76 22.15
CA ALA A 122 -19.37 -6.98 22.97
C ALA A 122 -19.46 -6.02 24.19
N ARG A 123 -18.38 -5.34 24.56
CA ARG A 123 -18.39 -4.28 25.58
C ARG A 123 -19.17 -3.04 25.11
N PHE A 124 -19.31 -2.87 23.80
CA PHE A 124 -20.04 -1.77 23.14
C PHE A 124 -21.36 -2.28 22.55
N SER A 125 -21.33 -3.38 21.79
CA SER A 125 -22.53 -4.02 21.20
C SER A 125 -22.34 -5.53 21.05
N LYS A 126 -23.25 -6.32 21.64
CA LYS A 126 -23.29 -7.77 21.44
C LYS A 126 -23.64 -8.15 20.00
N LYS A 127 -24.53 -7.38 19.38
CA LYS A 127 -24.94 -7.59 17.99
C LYS A 127 -23.76 -7.40 17.03
N ASP A 128 -22.95 -6.38 17.28
CA ASP A 128 -21.78 -6.12 16.46
C ASP A 128 -20.69 -7.19 16.65
N ALA A 129 -20.57 -7.75 17.86
CA ALA A 129 -19.70 -8.89 18.11
C ALA A 129 -20.11 -10.13 17.31
N ASP A 130 -21.42 -10.41 17.26
CA ASP A 130 -21.96 -11.50 16.44
C ASP A 130 -21.75 -11.24 14.94
N THR A 131 -21.93 -10.00 14.50
CA THR A 131 -21.65 -9.57 13.12
C THR A 131 -20.16 -9.75 12.77
N TRP A 132 -19.25 -9.38 13.67
CA TRP A 132 -17.80 -9.58 13.46
C TRP A 132 -17.44 -11.05 13.30
N LEU A 133 -17.96 -11.92 14.17
CA LEU A 133 -17.71 -13.37 14.08
C LEU A 133 -18.25 -13.96 12.78
N TRP A 134 -19.43 -13.49 12.34
CA TRP A 134 -19.99 -13.88 11.05
C TRP A 134 -19.12 -13.42 9.88
N LEU A 135 -18.65 -12.18 9.87
CA LEU A 135 -17.74 -11.65 8.85
C LEU A 135 -16.45 -12.45 8.81
N TRP A 136 -15.88 -12.76 9.97
CA TRP A 136 -14.65 -13.55 10.08
C TRP A 136 -14.83 -14.98 9.56
N ASP A 137 -15.95 -15.64 9.88
CA ASP A 137 -16.28 -16.96 9.36
C ASP A 137 -16.40 -16.93 7.83
N LYS A 138 -17.14 -15.96 7.29
CA LYS A 138 -17.28 -15.77 5.84
C LYS A 138 -15.94 -15.54 5.16
N TYR A 139 -15.11 -14.69 5.74
CA TYR A 139 -13.75 -14.47 5.25
C TYR A 139 -12.94 -15.76 5.18
N LYS A 140 -12.83 -16.50 6.27
CA LYS A 140 -12.01 -17.72 6.34
C LYS A 140 -12.51 -18.82 5.40
N ASN A 141 -13.81 -19.06 5.41
CA ASN A 141 -14.39 -20.27 4.82
C ASN A 141 -14.92 -20.07 3.39
N VAL A 142 -15.21 -18.82 2.99
CA VAL A 142 -15.83 -18.55 1.68
C VAL A 142 -15.08 -17.48 0.88
N TRP A 143 -14.86 -16.28 1.44
CA TRP A 143 -14.41 -15.14 0.67
C TRP A 143 -12.94 -15.21 0.26
N SER A 144 -12.07 -15.73 1.14
CA SER A 144 -10.62 -15.68 0.94
C SER A 144 -10.18 -16.27 -0.41
N LYS A 145 -10.78 -17.37 -0.85
CA LYS A 145 -10.45 -18.01 -2.15
C LYS A 145 -10.74 -17.09 -3.35
N TYR A 146 -11.87 -16.37 -3.32
CA TYR A 146 -12.29 -15.48 -4.39
C TYR A 146 -11.48 -14.18 -4.40
N VAL A 147 -11.20 -13.65 -3.22
CA VAL A 147 -10.41 -12.44 -3.05
C VAL A 147 -8.97 -12.69 -3.49
N LYS A 148 -8.38 -13.82 -3.10
CA LYS A 148 -7.06 -14.26 -3.57
C LYS A 148 -7.05 -14.46 -5.08
N GLU A 149 -8.10 -15.04 -5.66
CA GLU A 149 -8.26 -15.15 -7.11
C GLU A 149 -8.27 -13.77 -7.77
N TRP A 150 -8.97 -12.80 -7.20
CA TRP A 150 -9.04 -11.44 -7.72
C TRP A 150 -7.69 -10.72 -7.62
N TRP A 151 -6.96 -10.89 -6.51
CA TRP A 151 -5.68 -10.21 -6.31
C TRP A 151 -4.56 -10.75 -7.19
N TRP A 152 -4.48 -12.06 -7.33
CA TRP A 152 -3.31 -12.70 -7.95
C TRP A 152 -3.56 -13.24 -9.36
N ASN A 153 -4.61 -12.75 -9.99
CA ASN A 153 -4.79 -12.90 -11.42
C ASN A 153 -4.82 -11.53 -12.10
N PRO A 154 -4.35 -11.44 -13.35
CA PRO A 154 -4.49 -10.24 -14.15
C PRO A 154 -5.96 -9.82 -14.27
N ALA A 155 -6.18 -8.51 -14.42
CA ALA A 155 -7.50 -7.94 -14.62
C ALA A 155 -8.25 -8.67 -15.74
N GLN A 156 -9.43 -9.18 -15.43
CA GLN A 156 -10.27 -9.87 -16.41
C GLN A 156 -11.05 -8.85 -17.26
N PRO A 157 -11.26 -9.13 -18.57
CA PRO A 157 -12.16 -8.33 -19.39
C PRO A 157 -13.58 -8.28 -18.80
N PHE A 158 -14.35 -7.23 -19.16
CA PHE A 158 -15.71 -7.04 -18.61
C PHE A 158 -16.73 -8.13 -19.00
N ASP A 159 -16.44 -8.89 -20.04
CA ASP A 159 -17.26 -10.04 -20.47
C ASP A 159 -16.94 -11.34 -19.72
N LYS A 160 -15.99 -11.33 -18.79
CA LYS A 160 -15.62 -12.47 -17.95
C LYS A 160 -15.79 -12.14 -16.46
N GLN A 161 -16.17 -13.15 -15.70
CA GLN A 161 -16.21 -13.04 -14.25
C GLN A 161 -14.80 -13.04 -13.66
N ASP A 162 -14.53 -12.11 -12.76
CA ASP A 162 -13.37 -12.15 -11.88
C ASP A 162 -13.70 -12.78 -10.51
N GLY A 163 -12.74 -12.79 -9.59
CA GLY A 163 -12.95 -13.37 -8.28
C GLY A 163 -14.07 -12.70 -7.47
N LEU A 164 -14.25 -11.37 -7.60
CA LEU A 164 -15.32 -10.66 -6.89
C LEU A 164 -16.71 -10.96 -7.49
N ASP A 165 -16.81 -11.02 -8.83
CA ASP A 165 -18.06 -11.42 -9.48
C ASP A 165 -18.50 -12.83 -9.05
N LYS A 166 -17.54 -13.76 -8.93
CA LYS A 166 -17.77 -15.13 -8.44
C LYS A 166 -18.19 -15.17 -6.99
N LEU A 167 -17.55 -14.34 -6.14
CA LEU A 167 -17.91 -14.24 -4.72
C LEU A 167 -19.36 -13.80 -4.55
N LEU A 168 -19.77 -12.76 -5.27
CA LEU A 168 -21.14 -12.24 -5.22
C LEU A 168 -22.19 -13.19 -5.82
N ALA A 169 -21.77 -14.02 -6.77
CA ALA A 169 -22.63 -15.04 -7.37
C ALA A 169 -22.77 -16.31 -6.51
N ASP A 170 -21.90 -16.52 -5.51
CA ASP A 170 -21.94 -17.68 -4.61
C ASP A 170 -22.92 -17.44 -3.45
N PRO A 171 -24.07 -18.16 -3.37
CA PRO A 171 -25.02 -18.00 -2.26
C PRO A 171 -24.39 -18.25 -0.88
N ALA A 172 -23.34 -19.06 -0.79
CA ALA A 172 -22.65 -19.34 0.46
C ALA A 172 -21.86 -18.11 0.99
N SER A 173 -21.60 -17.13 0.13
CA SER A 173 -20.87 -15.91 0.53
C SER A 173 -21.68 -15.09 1.55
N GLY A 174 -23.00 -15.05 1.41
CA GLY A 174 -23.88 -14.17 2.19
C GLY A 174 -23.63 -12.69 1.92
N ALA A 175 -22.83 -12.34 0.90
CA ALA A 175 -22.59 -10.96 0.53
C ALA A 175 -23.79 -10.38 -0.24
N ASP A 176 -24.22 -9.18 0.15
CA ASP A 176 -25.27 -8.47 -0.56
C ASP A 176 -24.66 -7.72 -1.77
N PRO A 177 -25.16 -7.95 -3.01
CA PRO A 177 -24.72 -7.20 -4.18
C PRO A 177 -24.87 -5.68 -4.06
N LEU A 178 -25.74 -5.20 -3.18
CA LEU A 178 -25.91 -3.77 -2.89
C LEU A 178 -24.62 -3.16 -2.30
N TRP A 179 -23.84 -3.93 -1.56
CA TRP A 179 -22.58 -3.49 -0.96
C TRP A 179 -21.58 -2.94 -1.98
N LEU A 180 -21.63 -3.42 -3.23
CA LEU A 180 -20.84 -2.86 -4.33
C LEU A 180 -21.25 -1.44 -4.74
N ARG A 181 -22.42 -0.98 -4.34
CA ARG A 181 -22.94 0.35 -4.69
C ARG A 181 -22.84 1.33 -3.53
N MET A 182 -22.84 0.81 -2.32
CA MET A 182 -22.72 1.60 -1.09
C MET A 182 -21.37 2.29 -0.99
N SER A 183 -21.33 3.45 -0.32
CA SER A 183 -20.09 3.96 0.25
C SER A 183 -19.70 3.14 1.48
N PRO A 184 -18.44 3.13 1.90
CA PRO A 184 -18.03 2.49 3.15
C PRO A 184 -18.89 2.92 4.34
N MET A 185 -19.13 4.22 4.50
CA MET A 185 -19.97 4.76 5.57
C MET A 185 -21.41 4.19 5.56
N GLN A 186 -22.03 4.10 4.39
CA GLN A 186 -23.38 3.52 4.28
C GLN A 186 -23.35 2.04 4.69
N LEU A 187 -22.36 1.29 4.23
CA LEU A 187 -22.23 -0.13 4.55
C LEU A 187 -21.99 -0.37 6.05
N TYR A 188 -21.14 0.45 6.68
CA TYR A 188 -20.86 0.28 8.12
C TYR A 188 -22.09 0.63 8.97
N LYS A 189 -22.89 1.62 8.58
CA LYS A 189 -24.18 1.92 9.23
C LYS A 189 -25.23 0.82 9.02
N ASP A 190 -25.14 0.05 7.94
CA ASP A 190 -25.99 -1.10 7.68
C ASP A 190 -25.58 -2.32 8.53
N LEU A 191 -24.28 -2.54 8.71
CA LEU A 191 -23.73 -3.70 9.41
C LEU A 191 -23.65 -3.53 10.93
N PHE A 192 -23.30 -2.34 11.43
CA PHE A 192 -22.95 -2.09 12.83
C PHE A 192 -23.84 -1.03 13.48
N GLU A 193 -24.35 -1.36 14.67
CA GLU A 193 -25.15 -0.41 15.45
C GLU A 193 -24.29 0.50 16.33
N SER A 194 -23.10 0.04 16.80
CA SER A 194 -22.20 0.85 17.63
C SER A 194 -21.35 1.79 16.79
N ILE A 195 -21.17 3.00 17.30
CA ILE A 195 -20.32 4.01 16.70
C ILE A 195 -18.85 3.58 16.73
N GLU A 196 -18.44 2.86 17.77
CA GLU A 196 -17.09 2.37 17.97
C GLU A 196 -16.66 1.43 16.83
N MET A 197 -17.54 0.49 16.44
CA MET A 197 -17.28 -0.39 15.30
C MET A 197 -17.21 0.38 13.98
N ARG A 198 -18.13 1.33 13.78
CA ARG A 198 -18.11 2.14 12.55
C ARG A 198 -16.83 2.95 12.41
N ILE A 199 -16.35 3.55 13.50
CA ILE A 199 -15.06 4.29 13.53
C ILE A 199 -13.89 3.32 13.28
N ALA A 200 -13.87 2.14 13.92
CA ALA A 200 -12.82 1.15 13.77
C ALA A 200 -12.68 0.67 12.31
N PHE A 201 -13.75 0.70 11.53
CA PHE A 201 -13.74 0.31 10.13
C PHE A 201 -13.42 1.45 9.16
N GLN A 202 -13.72 2.69 9.51
CA GLN A 202 -13.51 3.82 8.62
C GLN A 202 -12.02 4.15 8.43
N ARG A 203 -11.28 4.29 9.51
CA ARG A 203 -9.90 4.78 9.47
C ARG A 203 -8.92 3.85 8.74
N PRO A 204 -8.93 2.52 8.98
CA PRO A 204 -8.07 1.62 8.22
C PRO A 204 -8.30 1.70 6.72
N ASN A 205 -9.55 1.88 6.29
CA ASN A 205 -9.87 2.00 4.87
C ASN A 205 -9.37 3.31 4.26
N GLN A 206 -9.37 4.39 5.01
CA GLN A 206 -8.76 5.63 4.57
C GLN A 206 -7.25 5.43 4.33
N SER A 207 -6.56 4.71 5.21
CA SER A 207 -5.13 4.36 5.04
C SER A 207 -4.87 3.52 3.78
N TYR A 208 -5.84 2.73 3.33
CA TYR A 208 -5.78 2.04 2.03
C TYR A 208 -6.12 2.93 0.83
N GLY A 209 -6.53 4.18 1.07
CA GLY A 209 -6.90 5.11 0.01
C GLY A 209 -8.34 4.98 -0.47
N ILE A 210 -9.22 4.38 0.33
CA ILE A 210 -10.65 4.30 0.04
C ILE A 210 -11.36 5.46 0.72
N ASN A 211 -12.02 6.31 -0.08
CA ASN A 211 -12.84 7.41 0.41
C ASN A 211 -14.11 6.86 1.07
N THR A 212 -14.28 7.13 2.38
CA THR A 212 -15.39 6.60 3.19
C THR A 212 -16.77 7.11 2.76
N SER A 213 -16.84 8.24 2.06
CA SER A 213 -18.08 8.85 1.57
C SER A 213 -18.41 8.54 0.11
N GLU A 214 -17.49 7.92 -0.64
CA GLU A 214 -17.67 7.65 -2.06
C GLU A 214 -18.42 6.34 -2.31
N GLY A 215 -19.47 6.39 -3.15
CA GLY A 215 -20.19 5.21 -3.58
C GLY A 215 -19.34 4.24 -4.40
N GLY A 216 -19.63 2.95 -4.27
CA GLY A 216 -18.90 1.89 -4.98
C GLY A 216 -17.65 1.36 -4.25
N GLY A 217 -17.27 1.97 -3.12
CA GLY A 217 -16.12 1.53 -2.31
C GLY A 217 -16.47 0.58 -1.16
N GLY A 218 -17.76 0.45 -0.79
CA GLY A 218 -18.17 -0.20 0.46
C GLY A 218 -17.70 -1.65 0.61
N PHE A 219 -17.93 -2.48 -0.39
CA PHE A 219 -17.53 -3.89 -0.32
C PHE A 219 -16.01 -4.07 -0.30
N HIS A 220 -15.28 -3.28 -1.07
CA HIS A 220 -13.81 -3.30 -1.04
C HIS A 220 -13.28 -2.88 0.33
N ALA A 221 -13.88 -1.85 0.92
CA ALA A 221 -13.54 -1.37 2.25
C ALA A 221 -13.80 -2.43 3.33
N LEU A 222 -14.97 -3.08 3.29
CA LEU A 222 -15.31 -4.18 4.20
C LEU A 222 -14.29 -5.31 4.12
N MET A 223 -13.99 -5.74 2.90
CA MET A 223 -13.04 -6.82 2.67
C MET A 223 -11.64 -6.47 3.19
N ASN A 224 -11.15 -5.26 2.89
CA ASN A 224 -9.85 -4.83 3.38
C ASN A 224 -9.79 -4.85 4.91
N THR A 225 -10.82 -4.35 5.60
CA THR A 225 -10.80 -4.30 7.06
C THR A 225 -10.85 -5.68 7.68
N VAL A 226 -11.74 -6.55 7.21
CA VAL A 226 -11.84 -7.93 7.73
C VAL A 226 -10.58 -8.73 7.45
N PHE A 227 -9.90 -8.47 6.34
CA PHE A 227 -8.64 -9.12 6.01
C PHE A 227 -7.46 -8.57 6.79
N ALA A 228 -7.28 -7.24 6.77
CA ALA A 228 -6.05 -6.64 7.22
C ALA A 228 -5.98 -6.47 8.73
N SER A 229 -7.08 -6.01 9.35
CA SER A 229 -7.04 -5.67 10.78
C SER A 229 -6.56 -6.80 11.68
N PRO A 230 -6.92 -8.08 11.46
CA PRO A 230 -6.39 -9.18 12.23
C PRO A 230 -5.14 -9.85 11.60
N ASN A 231 -4.51 -9.27 10.60
CA ASN A 231 -3.38 -9.90 9.88
C ASN A 231 -2.20 -8.98 9.60
N TRP A 232 -2.08 -7.87 10.30
CA TRP A 232 -0.97 -6.95 10.14
C TRP A 232 0.38 -7.56 10.51
N SER A 233 1.42 -7.18 9.81
CA SER A 233 2.80 -7.61 10.02
C SER A 233 3.75 -6.44 9.83
N TYR A 234 4.95 -6.56 10.39
CA TYR A 234 6.09 -5.68 10.16
C TYR A 234 7.19 -6.45 9.45
N VAL A 235 7.91 -5.76 8.58
CA VAL A 235 9.12 -6.34 7.98
C VAL A 235 10.27 -6.16 8.97
N ILE A 236 10.91 -7.24 9.36
CA ILE A 236 12.06 -7.23 10.27
C ILE A 236 13.22 -6.51 9.59
N GLY A 237 13.78 -5.50 10.26
CA GLY A 237 14.82 -4.65 9.72
C GLY A 237 14.33 -3.57 8.75
N GLY A 238 13.00 -3.38 8.63
CA GLY A 238 12.40 -2.39 7.73
C GLY A 238 12.11 -2.92 6.33
N THR A 239 11.26 -2.20 5.60
CA THR A 239 10.73 -2.67 4.30
C THR A 239 11.79 -2.74 3.20
N HIS A 240 12.92 -2.04 3.31
CA HIS A 240 14.04 -2.18 2.38
C HIS A 240 14.61 -3.62 2.34
N GLN A 241 14.44 -4.42 3.41
CA GLN A 241 14.87 -5.82 3.42
C GLN A 241 14.14 -6.66 2.36
N LEU A 242 12.90 -6.32 2.04
CA LEU A 242 12.18 -6.95 0.93
C LEU A 242 12.86 -6.69 -0.41
N ALA A 243 13.31 -5.44 -0.62
CA ALA A 243 13.99 -5.02 -1.84
C ALA A 243 15.39 -5.63 -1.94
N HIS A 244 16.16 -5.62 -0.86
CA HIS A 244 17.51 -6.22 -0.83
C HIS A 244 17.46 -7.73 -1.07
N ALA A 245 16.52 -8.43 -0.44
CA ALA A 245 16.31 -9.86 -0.68
C ALA A 245 15.90 -10.14 -2.14
N ALA A 246 15.01 -9.33 -2.72
CA ALA A 246 14.62 -9.45 -4.12
C ALA A 246 15.79 -9.17 -5.07
N GLN A 247 16.57 -8.14 -4.82
CA GLN A 247 17.78 -7.82 -5.58
C GLN A 247 18.75 -9.01 -5.58
N ARG A 248 18.94 -9.66 -4.43
CA ARG A 248 19.80 -10.83 -4.31
C ARG A 248 19.30 -11.98 -5.18
N VAL A 249 18.01 -12.32 -5.11
CA VAL A 249 17.40 -13.34 -5.99
C VAL A 249 17.64 -13.00 -7.46
N ILE A 250 17.44 -11.75 -7.87
CA ILE A 250 17.61 -11.29 -9.25
C ILE A 250 19.06 -11.47 -9.72
N ILE A 251 20.04 -11.02 -8.92
CA ILE A 251 21.47 -11.08 -9.28
C ILE A 251 21.94 -12.53 -9.35
N GLU A 252 21.58 -13.38 -8.40
CA GLU A 252 21.96 -14.80 -8.38
C GLU A 252 21.38 -15.58 -9.59
N ASN A 253 20.28 -15.09 -10.18
CA ASN A 253 19.70 -15.64 -11.40
C ASN A 253 20.13 -14.87 -12.68
N GLY A 254 21.22 -14.08 -12.63
CA GLY A 254 21.85 -13.43 -13.78
C GLY A 254 21.29 -12.07 -14.17
N GLY A 255 20.31 -11.52 -13.43
CA GLY A 255 19.80 -10.17 -13.66
C GLY A 255 20.81 -9.09 -13.26
N LYS A 256 20.70 -7.92 -13.86
CA LYS A 256 21.59 -6.78 -13.63
C LYS A 256 20.81 -5.54 -13.21
N VAL A 257 21.39 -4.78 -12.30
CA VAL A 257 20.77 -3.59 -11.71
C VAL A 257 21.68 -2.37 -11.93
N PHE A 258 21.06 -1.27 -12.34
CA PHE A 258 21.72 0.01 -12.62
C PHE A 258 20.97 1.11 -11.86
N THR A 259 21.47 1.48 -10.68
CA THR A 259 20.96 2.63 -9.91
C THR A 259 21.60 3.93 -10.41
N LYS A 260 20.96 5.08 -10.15
CA LYS A 260 21.37 6.39 -10.69
C LYS A 260 21.43 6.44 -12.22
N HIS A 261 20.55 5.67 -12.87
CA HIS A 261 20.42 5.63 -14.32
C HIS A 261 19.00 6.04 -14.74
N PRO A 262 18.64 7.33 -14.62
CA PRO A 262 17.30 7.80 -14.95
C PRO A 262 16.99 7.63 -16.44
N VAL A 263 15.84 7.03 -16.72
CA VAL A 263 15.34 6.82 -18.08
C VAL A 263 14.58 8.05 -18.55
N LYS A 264 14.92 8.52 -19.74
CA LYS A 264 14.28 9.67 -20.39
C LYS A 264 13.00 9.27 -21.10
N ASN A 265 13.08 8.25 -21.99
CA ASN A 265 11.95 7.76 -22.76
C ASN A 265 12.17 6.34 -23.30
N VAL A 266 11.09 5.73 -23.77
CA VAL A 266 11.10 4.48 -24.55
C VAL A 266 11.35 4.82 -26.02
N ILE A 267 12.19 4.03 -26.71
CA ILE A 267 12.46 4.15 -28.14
C ILE A 267 11.40 3.29 -28.86
N ILE A 268 10.56 3.96 -29.65
CA ILE A 268 9.44 3.32 -30.36
C ILE A 268 9.68 3.44 -31.88
N GLU A 269 9.64 2.32 -32.58
CA GLU A 269 9.74 2.24 -34.04
C GLU A 269 8.60 1.38 -34.59
N ASN A 270 7.85 1.93 -35.53
CA ASN A 270 6.73 1.26 -36.18
C ASN A 270 5.72 0.62 -35.18
N GLY A 271 5.35 1.34 -34.11
CA GLY A 271 4.43 0.88 -33.08
C GLY A 271 4.96 -0.21 -32.15
N LYS A 272 6.28 -0.41 -32.15
CA LYS A 272 6.96 -1.42 -31.31
C LYS A 272 8.06 -0.76 -30.48
N ALA A 273 8.08 -1.06 -29.18
CA ALA A 273 9.18 -0.69 -28.30
C ALA A 273 10.45 -1.50 -28.64
N LYS A 274 11.58 -0.81 -28.75
CA LYS A 274 12.88 -1.35 -29.16
C LYS A 274 13.93 -1.25 -28.07
N GLY A 275 13.83 -0.25 -27.21
CA GLY A 275 14.81 0.06 -26.19
C GLY A 275 14.38 1.27 -25.37
N ILE A 276 15.29 1.72 -24.55
CA ILE A 276 15.16 2.95 -23.76
C ILE A 276 16.33 3.89 -24.04
N ARG A 277 16.10 5.18 -23.80
CA ARG A 277 17.16 6.18 -23.77
C ARG A 277 17.27 6.73 -22.36
N LEU A 278 18.49 6.74 -21.81
CA LEU A 278 18.79 7.36 -20.53
C LEU A 278 18.90 8.89 -20.67
N GLU A 279 18.88 9.59 -19.56
CA GLU A 279 19.02 11.07 -19.52
C GLU A 279 20.38 11.55 -20.07
N ASP A 280 21.43 10.74 -19.95
CA ASP A 280 22.78 11.02 -20.50
C ASP A 280 22.91 10.73 -22.01
N GLY A 281 21.81 10.24 -22.64
CA GLY A 281 21.77 9.91 -24.06
C GLY A 281 22.12 8.46 -24.40
N THR A 282 22.60 7.65 -23.44
CA THR A 282 22.87 6.21 -23.64
C THR A 282 21.63 5.46 -24.07
N GLU A 283 21.75 4.60 -25.08
CA GLU A 283 20.65 3.77 -25.58
C GLU A 283 20.82 2.31 -25.18
N ILE A 284 19.77 1.73 -24.64
CA ILE A 284 19.73 0.34 -24.20
C ILE A 284 18.69 -0.41 -25.02
N GLU A 285 19.09 -1.45 -25.74
CA GLU A 285 18.18 -2.27 -26.54
C GLU A 285 17.43 -3.30 -25.69
N ALA A 286 16.14 -3.47 -25.96
CA ALA A 286 15.32 -4.55 -25.43
C ALA A 286 14.98 -5.53 -26.53
N ARG A 287 15.55 -6.74 -26.47
CA ARG A 287 15.36 -7.76 -27.51
C ARG A 287 13.94 -8.32 -27.52
N LYS A 288 13.27 -8.42 -26.36
CA LYS A 288 11.93 -9.05 -26.21
C LYS A 288 10.88 -8.07 -25.69
N ALA A 289 11.12 -7.41 -24.56
CA ALA A 289 10.12 -6.51 -23.96
C ALA A 289 10.74 -5.42 -23.07
N ILE A 290 9.96 -4.35 -22.87
CA ILE A 290 10.20 -3.30 -21.90
C ILE A 290 9.06 -3.30 -20.89
N ILE A 291 9.39 -3.19 -19.60
CA ILE A 291 8.42 -3.08 -18.51
C ILE A 291 8.68 -1.76 -17.79
N THR A 292 7.64 -0.97 -17.57
CA THR A 292 7.76 0.34 -16.91
C THR A 292 7.01 0.34 -15.59
N GLU A 293 7.69 0.70 -14.51
CA GLU A 293 7.07 1.03 -13.22
C GLU A 293 7.09 2.55 -12.99
N VAL A 294 6.33 3.25 -13.81
CA VAL A 294 6.11 4.70 -13.72
C VAL A 294 4.62 4.97 -13.64
N ASN A 295 4.22 6.13 -13.11
CA ASN A 295 2.79 6.45 -13.05
C ASN A 295 2.18 6.57 -14.47
N PRO A 296 0.86 6.38 -14.62
CA PRO A 296 0.21 6.37 -15.94
C PRO A 296 0.42 7.66 -16.73
N SER A 297 0.49 8.82 -16.08
CA SER A 297 0.75 10.10 -16.74
C SER A 297 2.17 10.14 -17.31
N GLN A 298 3.17 9.74 -16.53
CA GLN A 298 4.55 9.61 -17.02
C GLN A 298 4.66 8.60 -18.15
N LEU A 299 3.95 7.47 -18.06
CA LEU A 299 3.95 6.47 -19.12
C LEU A 299 3.46 7.07 -20.45
N VAL A 300 2.32 7.78 -20.42
CA VAL A 300 1.67 8.35 -21.61
C VAL A 300 2.46 9.52 -22.17
N HIS A 301 2.85 10.48 -21.31
CA HIS A 301 3.40 11.76 -21.80
C HIS A 301 4.92 11.76 -21.94
N ASN A 302 5.64 11.01 -21.11
CA ASN A 302 7.09 11.05 -21.08
C ASN A 302 7.75 9.79 -21.68
N MET A 303 7.23 8.59 -21.33
CA MET A 303 7.86 7.35 -21.79
C MET A 303 7.45 7.00 -23.23
N ILE A 304 6.16 7.08 -23.54
CA ILE A 304 5.63 6.72 -24.88
C ILE A 304 5.57 7.94 -25.81
N GLY A 305 4.97 9.04 -25.34
CA GLY A 305 4.54 10.17 -26.17
C GLY A 305 3.08 10.00 -26.64
N LYS A 306 2.26 11.02 -26.36
CA LYS A 306 0.81 11.00 -26.67
C LYS A 306 0.50 10.78 -28.16
N GLU A 307 1.43 11.11 -29.05
CA GLU A 307 1.32 10.93 -30.50
C GLU A 307 1.26 9.45 -30.95
N HIS A 308 1.69 8.54 -30.09
CA HIS A 308 1.63 7.10 -30.33
C HIS A 308 0.36 6.43 -29.77
N LEU A 309 -0.51 7.20 -29.12
CA LEU A 309 -1.68 6.69 -28.40
C LEU A 309 -2.98 7.31 -28.93
N SER A 310 -4.10 6.62 -28.72
CA SER A 310 -5.40 7.19 -29.05
C SER A 310 -5.76 8.33 -28.08
N GLU A 311 -6.48 9.35 -28.58
CA GLU A 311 -6.99 10.45 -27.76
C GLU A 311 -7.82 9.96 -26.56
N LYS A 312 -8.50 8.84 -26.69
CA LYS A 312 -9.28 8.23 -25.61
C LYS A 312 -8.39 7.81 -24.44
N ILE A 313 -7.25 7.17 -24.70
CA ILE A 313 -6.29 6.76 -23.66
C ILE A 313 -5.69 7.98 -22.99
N VAL A 314 -5.21 8.94 -23.77
CA VAL A 314 -4.61 10.18 -23.26
C VAL A 314 -5.61 10.88 -22.33
N ARG A 315 -6.83 11.17 -22.81
CA ARG A 315 -7.88 11.82 -22.01
C ARG A 315 -8.25 11.06 -20.73
N ARG A 316 -8.31 9.71 -20.76
CA ARG A 316 -8.60 8.91 -19.58
C ARG A 316 -7.48 8.98 -18.55
N VAL A 317 -6.23 8.98 -19.00
CA VAL A 317 -5.07 9.13 -18.11
C VAL A 317 -4.99 10.52 -17.53
N ASP A 318 -5.29 11.55 -18.32
CA ASP A 318 -5.31 12.96 -17.85
C ASP A 318 -6.41 13.23 -16.81
N ASN A 319 -7.46 12.40 -16.77
CA ASN A 319 -8.56 12.49 -15.80
C ASN A 319 -8.44 11.53 -14.62
N LEU A 320 -7.26 10.89 -14.43
CA LEU A 320 -7.05 10.07 -13.24
C LEU A 320 -6.95 10.94 -12.00
N GLU A 321 -7.66 10.51 -10.96
CA GLU A 321 -7.62 11.16 -9.66
C GLU A 321 -6.39 10.70 -8.86
N SER A 322 -5.74 11.65 -8.17
CA SER A 322 -4.56 11.42 -7.33
C SER A 322 -4.47 12.37 -6.14
N TRP A 323 -5.61 12.92 -5.70
CA TRP A 323 -5.67 13.91 -4.63
C TRP A 323 -5.92 13.30 -3.24
N PHE A 324 -6.35 12.04 -3.15
CA PHE A 324 -6.85 11.46 -1.91
C PHE A 324 -5.76 10.86 -1.03
N ILE A 325 -4.84 10.05 -1.58
CA ILE A 325 -3.81 9.32 -0.81
C ILE A 325 -2.56 10.20 -0.61
N ASN A 326 -2.76 11.42 -0.16
CA ASN A 326 -1.70 12.34 0.20
C ASN A 326 -1.53 12.30 1.72
N ILE A 327 -0.49 11.61 2.18
CA ILE A 327 -0.30 11.32 3.59
C ILE A 327 0.88 12.12 4.14
N THR A 328 0.69 12.74 5.27
CA THR A 328 1.74 13.27 6.11
C THR A 328 2.10 12.23 7.13
N TRP A 329 3.33 11.75 7.09
CA TRP A 329 3.92 10.87 8.09
C TRP A 329 4.97 11.58 8.90
N TYR A 330 5.00 11.30 10.19
CA TYR A 330 6.07 11.72 11.07
C TYR A 330 6.62 10.50 11.78
N THR A 331 7.92 10.26 11.62
CA THR A 331 8.63 9.29 12.44
C THR A 331 9.03 9.95 13.75
N TRP A 332 8.71 9.32 14.86
CA TRP A 332 9.04 9.76 16.22
C TRP A 332 9.98 8.74 16.86
N CYS A 333 11.18 9.19 17.23
CA CYS A 333 12.15 8.41 17.98
C CYS A 333 12.03 8.83 19.45
N LEU A 334 11.65 7.90 20.32
CA LEU A 334 11.24 8.18 21.69
C LEU A 334 12.18 7.55 22.71
N LYS A 335 12.30 8.17 23.90
CA LYS A 335 13.03 7.61 25.04
C LYS A 335 12.26 6.47 25.71
N GLU A 336 10.93 6.58 25.74
CA GLU A 336 10.03 5.56 26.25
C GLU A 336 8.75 5.49 25.43
N ARG A 337 8.05 4.36 25.48
CA ARG A 337 6.79 4.19 24.77
C ARG A 337 5.70 5.14 25.28
N PRO A 338 4.69 5.45 24.45
CA PRO A 338 3.49 6.12 24.96
C PRO A 338 2.78 5.24 25.98
N HIS A 339 2.41 5.82 27.12
CA HIS A 339 1.60 5.19 28.16
C HIS A 339 0.15 5.65 28.01
N TYR A 340 -0.65 4.85 27.30
CA TYR A 340 -2.02 5.22 26.98
C TYR A 340 -2.94 5.12 28.20
N LEU A 341 -3.78 6.13 28.41
CA LEU A 341 -4.76 6.13 29.50
C LEU A 341 -5.74 4.96 29.40
N ALA A 342 -6.05 4.54 28.18
CA ALA A 342 -6.92 3.40 27.88
C ALA A 342 -6.34 2.03 28.29
N GLU A 343 -5.06 1.94 28.68
CA GLU A 343 -4.48 0.70 29.24
C GLU A 343 -5.18 0.26 30.53
N LYS A 344 -5.86 1.20 31.22
CA LYS A 344 -6.73 0.86 32.36
C LYS A 344 -7.99 0.11 31.95
N PHE A 345 -8.47 0.37 30.72
CA PHE A 345 -9.64 -0.30 30.18
C PHE A 345 -9.26 -1.66 29.56
N ASN A 346 -8.21 -1.68 28.74
CA ASN A 346 -7.61 -2.90 28.20
C ASN A 346 -6.07 -2.74 28.14
N PRO A 347 -5.29 -3.46 29.01
CA PRO A 347 -3.83 -3.34 29.03
C PRO A 347 -3.15 -3.67 27.70
N ASP A 348 -3.77 -4.53 26.88
CA ASP A 348 -3.21 -4.94 25.60
C ASP A 348 -3.18 -3.81 24.56
N CYS A 349 -3.98 -2.75 24.75
CA CYS A 349 -4.05 -1.65 23.77
C CYS A 349 -2.72 -0.89 23.63
N GLY A 350 -1.91 -0.86 24.71
CA GLY A 350 -0.60 -0.24 24.74
C GLY A 350 0.54 -1.15 24.26
N GLU A 351 0.31 -2.45 24.05
CA GLU A 351 1.34 -3.43 23.75
C GLU A 351 1.47 -3.73 22.24
N GLY A 352 1.88 -2.74 21.44
CA GLY A 352 2.30 -3.01 20.08
C GLY A 352 1.18 -3.16 19.08
N ALA A 353 0.13 -2.35 19.21
CA ALA A 353 -0.85 -2.23 18.14
C ALA A 353 -0.17 -1.81 16.84
N THR A 354 -0.39 -2.60 15.78
CA THR A 354 0.11 -2.24 14.46
C THR A 354 -0.45 -0.90 14.01
N CYS A 355 -1.75 -0.68 14.24
CA CYS A 355 -2.43 0.55 13.91
C CYS A 355 -3.24 0.98 15.13
N LEU A 356 -2.91 2.16 15.70
CA LEU A 356 -3.63 2.72 16.82
C LEU A 356 -4.23 4.07 16.43
N ILE A 357 -5.54 4.14 16.50
CA ILE A 357 -6.35 5.27 16.04
C ILE A 357 -6.82 6.07 17.25
N MET A 358 -6.60 7.38 17.21
CA MET A 358 -7.11 8.32 18.20
C MET A 358 -8.43 8.92 17.68
N ALA A 359 -9.53 8.71 18.38
CA ALA A 359 -10.86 9.06 17.90
C ALA A 359 -11.74 9.71 18.98
N ASP A 360 -12.75 10.41 18.50
CA ASP A 360 -13.87 10.95 19.27
C ASP A 360 -15.18 10.37 18.75
N ARG A 361 -16.06 9.89 19.64
CA ARG A 361 -17.38 9.37 19.23
C ARG A 361 -18.30 10.45 18.71
N GLU A 362 -18.20 11.66 19.26
CA GLU A 362 -19.01 12.80 18.84
C GLU A 362 -18.78 13.23 17.38
N ASP A 363 -17.72 12.72 16.77
CA ASP A 363 -17.27 13.12 15.44
C ASP A 363 -17.18 11.91 14.49
N GLU A 364 -18.18 11.05 14.49
CA GLU A 364 -18.26 9.91 13.56
C GLU A 364 -18.11 10.34 12.09
N ASP A 365 -18.73 11.46 11.73
CA ASP A 365 -18.72 11.98 10.37
C ASP A 365 -17.47 12.82 10.04
N TYR A 366 -16.52 12.91 10.98
CA TYR A 366 -15.31 13.70 10.79
C TYR A 366 -14.53 13.32 9.53
N MET A 367 -14.41 12.03 9.23
CA MET A 367 -13.71 11.57 8.02
C MET A 367 -14.39 12.02 6.73
N VAL A 368 -15.72 12.14 6.74
CA VAL A 368 -16.47 12.70 5.60
C VAL A 368 -16.13 14.18 5.44
N LYS A 369 -16.11 14.92 6.53
CA LYS A 369 -15.74 16.34 6.53
C LYS A 369 -14.30 16.55 6.07
N ASP A 370 -13.34 15.79 6.61
CA ASP A 370 -11.94 15.78 6.20
C ASP A 370 -11.79 15.56 4.69
N ASN A 371 -12.46 14.54 4.15
CA ASN A 371 -12.43 14.25 2.74
C ASN A 371 -12.95 15.40 1.89
N ILE A 372 -14.05 16.04 2.29
CA ILE A 372 -14.64 17.19 1.59
C ILE A 372 -13.69 18.41 1.67
N GLU A 373 -13.13 18.69 2.83
CA GLU A 373 -12.20 19.82 3.00
C GLU A 373 -10.97 19.65 2.10
N ARG A 374 -10.36 18.48 2.07
CA ARG A 374 -9.20 18.18 1.22
C ARG A 374 -9.55 18.20 -0.27
N GLN A 375 -10.71 17.68 -0.67
CA GLN A 375 -11.18 17.75 -2.05
C GLN A 375 -11.38 19.20 -2.54
N LEU A 376 -11.75 20.09 -1.63
CA LEU A 376 -11.86 21.53 -1.89
C LEU A 376 -10.52 22.29 -1.77
N GLY A 377 -9.41 21.57 -1.57
CA GLY A 377 -8.08 22.16 -1.37
C GLY A 377 -7.93 22.91 -0.04
N ARG A 378 -8.71 22.53 0.96
CA ARG A 378 -8.66 23.14 2.29
C ARG A 378 -7.95 22.23 3.27
N ARG A 379 -7.15 22.82 4.15
CA ARG A 379 -6.56 22.10 5.28
C ARG A 379 -7.67 21.43 6.13
N PRO A 380 -7.49 20.16 6.54
CA PRO A 380 -8.40 19.53 7.49
C PRO A 380 -8.59 20.34 8.75
N SER A 381 -9.84 20.52 9.16
CA SER A 381 -10.20 21.34 10.32
C SER A 381 -9.94 20.64 11.66
N LYS A 382 -9.70 19.32 11.63
CA LYS A 382 -9.37 18.50 12.79
C LYS A 382 -8.21 17.56 12.48
N LEU A 383 -7.31 17.38 13.42
CA LEU A 383 -6.25 16.39 13.35
C LEU A 383 -6.84 15.00 13.63
N ASN A 384 -6.69 14.07 12.66
CA ASN A 384 -7.10 12.68 12.76
C ASN A 384 -5.86 11.80 12.79
N LEU A 385 -5.38 11.48 14.00
CA LEU A 385 -4.10 10.85 14.22
C LEU A 385 -4.23 9.33 14.30
N THR A 386 -3.42 8.65 13.50
CA THR A 386 -3.16 7.22 13.64
C THR A 386 -1.68 7.03 13.92
N THR A 387 -1.34 6.15 14.85
CA THR A 387 0.05 5.73 15.05
C THR A 387 0.26 4.32 14.50
N VAL A 388 1.44 4.10 13.94
CA VAL A 388 1.91 2.79 13.51
C VAL A 388 3.23 2.53 14.21
N ALA A 389 3.27 1.52 15.08
CA ALA A 389 4.44 1.22 15.88
C ALA A 389 5.40 0.29 15.14
N HIS A 390 6.63 0.75 14.91
CA HIS A 390 7.68 -0.04 14.27
C HIS A 390 8.60 -0.76 15.26
N GLY A 391 8.84 -0.17 16.43
CA GLY A 391 9.86 -0.61 17.38
C GLY A 391 9.38 -1.60 18.44
N TRP A 392 8.10 -1.98 18.46
CA TRP A 392 7.53 -2.80 19.54
C TRP A 392 7.98 -4.25 19.55
N HIS A 393 8.60 -4.71 18.48
CA HIS A 393 9.13 -6.07 18.39
C HIS A 393 10.58 -6.19 18.84
N LYS A 394 11.16 -5.14 19.45
CA LYS A 394 12.58 -5.10 19.79
C LYS A 394 13.46 -5.46 18.58
N ASP A 395 13.16 -4.81 17.46
CA ASP A 395 13.93 -4.98 16.25
C ASP A 395 15.19 -4.10 16.35
N ASP A 396 16.27 -4.69 16.80
CA ASP A 396 17.59 -4.03 16.97
C ASP A 396 18.12 -3.40 15.66
N LEU A 397 17.49 -3.74 14.52
CA LEU A 397 17.84 -3.15 13.24
C LEU A 397 17.15 -1.80 12.99
N LEU A 398 16.12 -1.47 13.78
CA LEU A 398 15.32 -0.25 13.60
C LEU A 398 15.61 0.83 14.64
N ALA A 399 16.21 0.48 15.80
CA ALA A 399 16.52 1.42 16.87
C ALA A 399 17.81 1.05 17.58
N PRO A 400 18.51 1.98 18.25
CA PRO A 400 19.69 1.68 19.05
C PRO A 400 19.37 0.70 20.18
N GLU A 401 20.36 -0.09 20.59
CA GLU A 401 20.25 -1.03 21.70
C GLU A 401 19.70 -0.33 22.98
N GLY A 402 18.65 -0.90 23.55
CA GLY A 402 17.99 -0.38 24.75
C GLY A 402 17.00 0.76 24.50
N ILE A 403 16.76 1.18 23.27
CA ILE A 403 15.76 2.18 22.87
C ILE A 403 14.82 1.54 21.84
N ASP A 404 13.66 1.11 22.28
CA ASP A 404 12.76 0.26 21.49
C ASP A 404 11.67 1.04 20.74
N PHE A 405 11.71 2.39 20.69
CA PHE A 405 10.52 3.13 20.28
C PHE A 405 10.75 4.06 19.11
N ASN A 406 10.42 3.53 17.96
CA ASN A 406 10.28 4.25 16.69
C ASN A 406 8.82 4.11 16.24
N ILE A 407 8.06 5.19 16.36
CA ILE A 407 6.63 5.22 16.05
C ILE A 407 6.39 6.18 14.89
N LEU A 408 5.59 5.74 13.93
CA LEU A 408 5.09 6.56 12.85
C LEU A 408 3.73 7.14 13.23
N THR A 409 3.51 8.43 13.02
CA THR A 409 2.16 9.01 13.00
C THR A 409 1.74 9.28 11.56
N GLU A 410 0.46 9.08 11.28
CA GLU A 410 -0.12 9.20 9.96
C GLU A 410 -1.35 10.11 9.99
N GLN A 411 -1.39 11.06 9.04
CA GLN A 411 -2.55 11.87 8.76
C GLN A 411 -2.67 12.14 7.25
N PHE A 412 -3.88 12.11 6.74
CA PHE A 412 -4.18 12.56 5.37
C PHE A 412 -4.13 14.08 5.28
N PHE A 413 -3.56 14.59 4.19
CA PHE A 413 -3.37 16.01 4.00
C PHE A 413 -3.57 16.43 2.54
N LEU A 414 -3.16 17.64 2.19
CA LEU A 414 -3.33 18.21 0.85
C LEU A 414 -2.29 17.68 -0.13
N PRO A 415 -2.62 17.62 -1.44
CA PRO A 415 -1.63 17.41 -2.49
C PRO A 415 -0.50 18.45 -2.44
N ASP A 416 0.71 18.03 -2.82
CA ASP A 416 1.91 18.88 -2.82
C ASP A 416 1.71 20.22 -3.53
N TYR A 417 1.12 20.20 -4.72
CA TYR A 417 0.96 21.38 -5.59
C TYR A 417 0.00 22.45 -5.04
N LEU A 418 -0.67 22.22 -3.91
CA LEU A 418 -1.58 23.19 -3.29
C LEU A 418 -0.88 24.13 -2.30
N LEU A 419 0.34 23.82 -1.91
CA LEU A 419 1.13 24.67 -1.00
C LEU A 419 2.50 24.98 -1.62
N THR A 420 3.06 26.12 -1.25
CA THR A 420 4.42 26.50 -1.63
C THR A 420 5.45 25.81 -0.72
N ASP A 421 6.72 25.73 -1.17
CA ASP A 421 7.84 25.19 -0.37
C ASP A 421 7.95 25.86 1.01
N LYS A 422 7.62 27.16 1.10
CA LYS A 422 7.63 27.91 2.37
C LYS A 422 6.52 27.46 3.29
N GLU A 423 5.31 27.29 2.76
CA GLU A 423 4.14 26.81 3.52
C GLU A 423 4.34 25.37 3.99
N TRP A 424 4.96 24.51 3.18
CA TRP A 424 5.34 23.15 3.61
C TRP A 424 6.33 23.15 4.76
N LYS A 425 7.38 23.97 4.71
CA LYS A 425 8.36 24.10 5.80
C LYS A 425 7.77 24.65 7.11
N GLU A 426 6.80 25.55 7.01
CA GLU A 426 6.07 26.04 8.17
C GLU A 426 5.14 24.96 8.73
N PHE A 427 4.43 24.26 7.84
CA PHE A 427 3.56 23.14 8.21
C PHE A 427 4.31 22.04 8.96
N GLU A 428 5.49 21.64 8.50
CA GLU A 428 6.29 20.59 9.15
C GLU A 428 6.57 20.86 10.63
N LYS A 429 6.72 22.11 11.04
CA LYS A 429 6.93 22.50 12.42
C LYS A 429 5.62 22.55 13.21
N THR A 430 4.64 23.28 12.68
CA THR A 430 3.36 23.49 13.37
C THR A 430 2.59 22.19 13.53
N HIS A 431 2.65 21.32 12.53
CA HIS A 431 2.00 20.01 12.60
C HIS A 431 2.64 19.09 13.64
N ALA A 432 3.96 19.13 13.82
CA ALA A 432 4.63 18.36 14.87
C ALA A 432 4.15 18.78 16.27
N GLU A 433 3.97 20.07 16.50
CA GLU A 433 3.43 20.61 17.76
C GLU A 433 1.98 20.14 17.98
N GLU A 434 1.13 20.23 16.96
CA GLU A 434 -0.26 19.77 16.99
C GLU A 434 -0.37 18.26 17.29
N VAL A 435 0.51 17.45 16.69
CA VAL A 435 0.56 16.00 16.93
C VAL A 435 0.88 15.69 18.38
N ILE A 436 1.92 16.31 18.95
CA ILE A 436 2.29 16.11 20.35
C ILE A 436 1.15 16.57 21.28
N GLU A 437 0.55 17.73 21.02
CA GLU A 437 -0.58 18.24 21.81
C GLU A 437 -1.78 17.30 21.80
N LEU A 438 -2.12 16.75 20.63
CA LEU A 438 -3.21 15.76 20.53
C LEU A 438 -2.85 14.46 21.23
N TRP A 439 -1.63 13.96 21.04
CA TRP A 439 -1.18 12.68 21.59
C TRP A 439 -1.18 12.68 23.11
N GLN A 440 -0.82 13.82 23.76
CA GLN A 440 -0.85 13.98 25.21
C GLN A 440 -2.23 13.74 25.82
N LYS A 441 -3.31 13.99 25.08
CA LYS A 441 -4.68 13.71 25.56
C LYS A 441 -4.93 12.22 25.79
N TYR A 442 -4.22 11.36 25.06
CA TYR A 442 -4.33 9.91 25.12
C TYR A 442 -3.18 9.26 25.91
N ALA A 443 -1.98 9.84 25.85
CA ALA A 443 -0.77 9.37 26.51
C ALA A 443 0.00 10.56 27.10
N PRO A 444 -0.19 10.87 28.40
CA PRO A 444 0.37 12.09 29.02
C PRO A 444 1.90 12.20 29.00
N ASN A 445 2.62 11.08 28.85
CA ASN A 445 4.08 11.09 28.73
C ASN A 445 4.58 11.45 27.32
N MET A 446 3.68 11.68 26.35
CA MET A 446 4.05 12.16 25.02
C MET A 446 4.28 13.67 25.07
N THR A 447 5.49 14.04 25.50
CA THR A 447 5.99 15.41 25.58
C THR A 447 7.27 15.56 24.77
N TRP A 448 7.67 16.78 24.47
CA TRP A 448 8.95 17.04 23.80
C TRP A 448 10.16 16.47 24.56
N ASP A 449 10.06 16.34 25.89
CA ASP A 449 11.11 15.72 26.71
C ASP A 449 11.27 14.22 26.42
N ASN A 450 10.21 13.53 25.94
CA ASN A 450 10.26 12.14 25.53
C ASN A 450 10.80 11.96 24.10
N VAL A 451 10.80 13.01 23.28
CA VAL A 451 11.23 12.96 21.88
C VAL A 451 12.75 13.09 21.78
N ILE A 452 13.43 12.07 21.24
CA ILE A 452 14.85 12.11 20.89
C ILE A 452 15.05 12.87 19.58
N GLY A 453 14.18 12.63 18.63
CA GLY A 453 14.14 13.27 17.33
C GLY A 453 12.90 12.85 16.54
N PHE A 454 12.60 13.60 15.50
CA PHE A 454 11.51 13.26 14.59
C PHE A 454 11.86 13.63 13.14
N ASN A 455 11.18 13.00 12.18
CA ASN A 455 11.36 13.26 10.76
C ASN A 455 10.01 13.40 10.06
N PRO A 456 9.71 14.56 9.45
CA PRO A 456 8.50 14.76 8.67
C PRO A 456 8.65 14.18 7.26
N ILE A 457 7.64 13.44 6.82
CA ILE A 457 7.49 12.94 5.45
C ILE A 457 6.13 13.46 4.95
N THR A 458 6.15 14.63 4.37
CA THR A 458 4.96 15.33 3.85
C THR A 458 4.68 14.94 2.39
N PRO A 459 3.51 15.25 1.82
CA PRO A 459 3.27 15.15 0.38
C PRO A 459 4.32 15.87 -0.46
N HIS A 460 4.88 16.99 0.03
CA HIS A 460 6.00 17.67 -0.60
C HIS A 460 7.27 16.81 -0.67
N TYR A 461 7.65 16.21 0.46
CA TYR A 461 8.76 15.24 0.47
C TYR A 461 8.49 14.10 -0.52
N THR A 462 7.29 13.53 -0.48
CA THR A 462 6.89 12.38 -1.30
C THR A 462 6.94 12.67 -2.80
N ALA A 463 6.44 13.83 -3.23
CA ALA A 463 6.48 14.24 -4.64
C ALA A 463 7.93 14.40 -5.16
N ASN A 464 8.85 14.82 -4.28
CA ASN A 464 10.27 14.98 -4.59
C ASN A 464 11.09 13.69 -4.39
N PHE A 465 10.61 12.75 -3.58
CA PHE A 465 11.28 11.45 -3.32
C PHE A 465 11.40 10.62 -4.59
N ALA A 466 10.32 10.50 -5.37
CA ALA A 466 10.33 9.83 -6.65
C ALA A 466 9.27 10.42 -7.58
N LYS A 467 9.66 10.68 -8.84
CA LYS A 467 8.74 11.22 -9.88
C LYS A 467 7.45 10.42 -10.03
N ASN A 468 7.48 9.13 -9.66
CA ASN A 468 6.31 8.25 -9.70
C ASN A 468 5.17 8.70 -8.78
N PHE A 469 5.48 9.36 -7.66
CA PHE A 469 4.50 9.88 -6.70
C PHE A 469 4.06 11.33 -6.98
N GLY A 470 4.75 12.01 -7.89
CA GLY A 470 4.41 13.38 -8.28
C GLY A 470 3.25 13.46 -9.29
N PRO A 471 2.66 14.66 -9.47
CA PRO A 471 2.99 15.91 -8.76
C PRO A 471 2.27 16.06 -7.41
N ALA A 472 1.37 15.15 -7.05
CA ALA A 472 0.52 15.29 -5.86
C ALA A 472 1.21 14.86 -4.54
N GLY A 473 2.24 14.03 -4.61
CA GLY A 473 2.79 13.34 -3.45
C GLY A 473 1.89 12.19 -2.98
N ASN A 474 1.24 11.51 -3.94
CA ASN A 474 0.29 10.43 -3.69
C ASN A 474 0.99 9.07 -3.63
N TRP A 475 0.99 8.43 -2.48
CA TRP A 475 1.62 7.12 -2.26
C TRP A 475 0.94 5.96 -3.01
N GLY A 476 -0.33 6.10 -3.33
CA GLY A 476 -1.08 5.16 -4.17
C GLY A 476 -0.80 5.34 -5.67
N VAL A 477 -0.04 6.37 -6.04
CA VAL A 477 0.22 6.83 -7.41
C VAL A 477 -1.02 7.43 -8.05
N ILE A 478 -2.14 6.73 -7.99
CA ILE A 478 -3.51 7.19 -8.31
C ILE A 478 -4.46 6.72 -7.21
N ASP A 479 -5.56 7.42 -7.03
CA ASP A 479 -6.53 7.12 -5.99
C ASP A 479 -7.25 5.78 -6.19
N MET A 480 -7.91 5.30 -5.15
CA MET A 480 -8.66 4.06 -5.13
C MET A 480 -10.17 4.35 -5.15
N CYS A 481 -10.65 4.98 -6.20
CA CYS A 481 -12.06 5.18 -6.45
C CYS A 481 -12.65 4.07 -7.35
N ALA A 482 -13.96 3.95 -7.40
CA ALA A 482 -14.64 2.88 -8.13
C ALA A 482 -14.24 2.77 -9.61
N SER A 483 -13.93 3.91 -10.25
CA SER A 483 -13.46 3.99 -11.63
C SER A 483 -11.98 3.64 -11.82
N GLN A 484 -11.22 3.50 -10.73
CA GLN A 484 -9.78 3.26 -10.71
C GLN A 484 -9.40 2.03 -9.90
N MET A 485 -10.29 1.06 -9.76
CA MET A 485 -10.06 -0.22 -9.08
C MET A 485 -10.23 -1.42 -10.00
N GLY A 486 -9.59 -2.52 -9.64
CA GLY A 486 -9.76 -3.80 -10.30
C GLY A 486 -9.49 -3.72 -11.80
N ARG A 487 -10.45 -4.16 -12.61
CA ARG A 487 -10.38 -4.15 -14.08
C ARG A 487 -10.41 -2.76 -14.72
N CYS A 488 -10.62 -1.72 -13.92
CA CYS A 488 -10.54 -0.32 -14.36
C CYS A 488 -9.18 0.32 -14.08
N ARG A 489 -8.28 -0.34 -13.33
CA ARG A 489 -7.05 0.25 -12.83
C ARG A 489 -5.85 0.01 -13.75
N PRO A 490 -5.09 1.04 -14.21
CA PRO A 490 -5.37 2.48 -14.08
C PRO A 490 -6.55 2.95 -14.92
N ILE A 491 -6.70 2.41 -16.11
CA ILE A 491 -7.81 2.55 -17.04
C ILE A 491 -8.06 1.19 -17.73
N PRO A 492 -9.26 0.89 -18.21
CA PRO A 492 -9.55 -0.43 -18.81
C PRO A 492 -8.59 -0.86 -19.92
N GLU A 493 -8.11 0.10 -20.72
CA GLU A 493 -7.19 -0.17 -21.83
C GLU A 493 -5.78 -0.61 -21.39
N LEU A 494 -5.39 -0.33 -20.15
CA LEU A 494 -4.08 -0.66 -19.59
C LEU A 494 -4.15 -1.67 -18.44
N ALA A 495 -5.34 -2.02 -17.97
CA ALA A 495 -5.54 -2.84 -16.76
C ALA A 495 -4.89 -4.23 -16.84
N SER A 496 -4.71 -4.77 -18.06
CA SER A 496 -4.05 -6.06 -18.31
C SER A 496 -2.51 -5.98 -18.38
N HIS A 497 -1.90 -4.90 -17.93
CA HIS A 497 -0.46 -4.60 -18.07
C HIS A 497 0.03 -4.37 -19.51
N ARG A 498 -0.68 -4.85 -20.53
CA ARG A 498 -0.32 -4.59 -21.92
C ARG A 498 -0.63 -3.14 -22.30
N THR A 499 0.27 -2.52 -23.07
CA THR A 499 0.02 -1.21 -23.67
C THR A 499 -0.32 -1.37 -25.17
N PRO A 500 -0.86 -0.33 -25.83
CA PRO A 500 -1.03 -0.34 -27.27
C PRO A 500 0.29 -0.46 -28.07
N ILE A 501 1.41 -0.16 -27.43
CA ILE A 501 2.74 -0.29 -28.04
C ILE A 501 3.23 -1.73 -27.87
N LYS A 502 3.47 -2.41 -28.99
CA LYS A 502 3.95 -3.80 -28.95
C LYS A 502 5.25 -3.92 -28.16
N ASN A 503 5.36 -4.94 -27.31
CA ASN A 503 6.50 -5.22 -26.44
C ASN A 503 6.73 -4.18 -25.33
N LEU A 504 5.74 -3.36 -25.00
CA LEU A 504 5.77 -2.43 -23.87
C LEU A 504 4.65 -2.77 -22.88
N TYR A 505 5.03 -2.92 -21.61
CA TYR A 505 4.13 -3.28 -20.52
C TYR A 505 4.20 -2.23 -19.41
N GLY A 506 3.05 -1.93 -18.82
CA GLY A 506 2.95 -1.11 -17.61
C GLY A 506 2.89 -1.97 -16.36
N ASN A 507 3.49 -1.51 -15.28
CA ASN A 507 3.52 -2.18 -13.99
C ASN A 507 3.53 -1.14 -12.84
N GLY A 508 3.37 -1.60 -11.62
CA GLY A 508 3.47 -0.78 -10.42
C GLY A 508 2.15 -0.54 -9.72
N ALA A 509 2.17 0.29 -8.68
CA ALA A 509 1.04 0.55 -7.78
C ALA A 509 -0.23 1.09 -8.47
N ALA A 510 -0.09 1.68 -9.66
CA ALA A 510 -1.22 2.16 -10.44
C ALA A 510 -1.94 1.07 -11.25
N TRP A 511 -1.52 -0.20 -11.18
CA TRP A 511 -2.16 -1.31 -11.91
C TRP A 511 -3.02 -2.18 -11.01
N HIS A 512 -3.83 -3.05 -11.64
CA HIS A 512 -4.66 -4.04 -10.95
C HIS A 512 -3.84 -4.85 -9.92
N PRO A 513 -4.39 -5.17 -8.74
CA PRO A 513 -5.79 -4.98 -8.32
C PRO A 513 -6.06 -3.64 -7.61
N MET A 514 -5.12 -3.11 -6.83
CA MET A 514 -5.27 -1.96 -5.94
C MET A 514 -3.93 -1.24 -5.73
N PRO A 515 -3.90 -0.02 -5.17
CA PRO A 515 -2.65 0.69 -4.92
C PRO A 515 -1.78 -0.03 -3.88
N GLY A 516 -0.48 0.24 -3.93
CA GLY A 516 0.46 -0.13 -2.88
C GLY A 516 1.66 -0.95 -3.35
N ALA A 517 2.59 -1.12 -2.43
CA ALA A 517 3.83 -1.86 -2.63
C ALA A 517 3.65 -3.34 -2.21
N HIS A 518 2.65 -4.00 -2.76
CA HIS A 518 2.27 -5.37 -2.36
C HIS A 518 2.96 -6.47 -3.18
N GLY A 519 3.55 -6.13 -4.33
CA GLY A 519 4.11 -7.13 -5.24
C GLY A 519 3.08 -7.89 -6.09
N MET A 520 1.78 -7.75 -5.80
CA MET A 520 0.70 -8.42 -6.56
C MET A 520 0.69 -8.00 -8.03
N GLN A 521 0.87 -6.71 -8.28
CA GLN A 521 0.93 -6.15 -9.63
C GLN A 521 2.11 -6.74 -10.40
N GLY A 522 3.26 -6.88 -9.73
CA GLY A 522 4.44 -7.51 -10.33
C GLY A 522 4.22 -8.99 -10.66
N TYR A 523 3.55 -9.73 -9.77
CA TYR A 523 3.16 -11.11 -10.01
C TYR A 523 2.19 -11.23 -11.18
N ASN A 524 1.17 -10.37 -11.25
CA ASN A 524 0.20 -10.32 -12.34
C ASN A 524 0.85 -9.92 -13.67
N CYS A 525 1.80 -8.98 -13.64
CA CYS A 525 2.59 -8.61 -14.82
C CYS A 525 3.38 -9.80 -15.36
N TYR A 526 4.04 -10.58 -14.50
CA TYR A 526 4.74 -11.80 -14.93
C TYR A 526 3.78 -12.83 -15.52
N LYS A 527 2.55 -12.98 -15.00
CA LYS A 527 1.55 -13.88 -15.59
C LYS A 527 1.26 -13.50 -17.05
N ILE A 528 1.05 -12.21 -17.31
CA ILE A 528 0.85 -11.70 -18.67
C ILE A 528 2.09 -11.96 -19.55
N LEU A 529 3.27 -11.63 -19.06
CA LEU A 529 4.52 -11.87 -19.79
C LEU A 529 4.75 -13.36 -20.05
N SER A 530 4.38 -14.23 -19.11
CA SER A 530 4.52 -15.68 -19.28
C SER A 530 3.63 -16.26 -20.39
N GLU A 531 2.50 -15.62 -20.66
CA GLU A 531 1.63 -15.94 -21.79
C GLU A 531 2.24 -15.43 -23.10
N ASP A 532 2.60 -14.15 -23.14
CA ASP A 532 3.05 -13.46 -24.35
C ASP A 532 4.42 -13.95 -24.84
N LEU A 533 5.30 -14.35 -23.92
CA LEU A 533 6.66 -14.81 -24.20
C LEU A 533 6.84 -16.34 -24.05
N ASN A 534 5.75 -17.06 -23.75
CA ASN A 534 5.75 -18.51 -23.51
C ASN A 534 6.75 -18.95 -22.43
N LEU A 535 6.70 -18.30 -21.26
CA LEU A 535 7.59 -18.59 -20.14
C LEU A 535 6.99 -19.64 -19.19
N LYS A 536 7.83 -20.15 -18.27
CA LYS A 536 7.44 -21.09 -17.22
C LYS A 536 6.37 -20.47 -16.30
N LYS A 537 5.41 -21.27 -15.84
CA LYS A 537 4.27 -20.89 -14.99
C LYS A 537 4.33 -21.64 -13.66
N PRO A 538 5.14 -21.19 -12.68
CA PRO A 538 5.41 -21.95 -11.45
C PRO A 538 4.14 -22.29 -10.64
N TRP A 539 3.11 -21.42 -10.63
CA TRP A 539 1.85 -21.70 -9.96
C TRP A 539 1.12 -22.94 -10.49
N LYS A 540 1.27 -23.28 -11.77
CA LYS A 540 0.67 -24.50 -12.34
C LYS A 540 1.36 -25.77 -11.86
N GLU A 541 2.66 -25.73 -11.70
CA GLU A 541 3.45 -26.87 -11.21
C GLU A 541 3.18 -27.17 -9.75
N LYS A 542 2.88 -26.14 -8.96
CA LYS A 542 2.60 -26.27 -7.52
C LYS A 542 1.12 -26.48 -7.21
N GLY A 543 0.28 -26.67 -8.22
CA GLY A 543 -1.15 -26.97 -8.07
C GLY A 543 -1.95 -25.82 -7.46
N ALA A 544 -1.43 -24.60 -7.51
CA ALA A 544 -2.12 -23.44 -6.99
C ALA A 544 -3.10 -22.87 -8.03
N PRO A 545 -4.30 -22.45 -7.60
CA PRO A 545 -5.30 -21.90 -8.52
C PRO A 545 -4.93 -20.50 -9.04
N TRP A 546 -3.98 -19.85 -8.41
CA TRP A 546 -3.48 -18.51 -8.76
C TRP A 546 -1.95 -18.47 -8.84
#